data_6a070f742d0717c68a54996b5afe1805
#
_entry.id   6a070f742d0717c68a54996b5afe1805
#
_cell.length_a   1.000
_cell.length_b   1.000
_cell.length_c   1.000
_cell.angle_alpha   90.00
_cell.angle_beta   90.00
_cell.angle_gamma   90.00
#
_symmetry.space_group_name_H-M   'P 1'
#
loop_
_entity.id
_entity.type
_entity.pdbx_description
1 polymer ?
#
loop_
_entity_poly.entity_id
_entity_poly.type
_entity_poly.pdbx_seq_one_letter_code
_entity_poly.pdbx_strand_id
1 'polypeptide(L)'
;MAYILNNRKKQSLFSQLEMLLESGLDFSRAFRLTISGADKKDTEILSSVFDDVVSGQSLWHAMQRSVTFSPLDYGVVKIGEETGRMPYALHFLADYYARKENQKRMLVSALSYPAITLCIALAVLTFMLAVVVPMFQSVYERMGGELPVMTLIVIELSKALPYIGTGIGTAGCVLA
;
A
#
# COMPACT_ATOMS: atom_id res chain seq x y z
N MET A 1 -13.66 6.78 12.09
CA MET A 1 -12.52 6.05 11.50
C MET A 1 -11.25 6.80 11.86
N ALA A 2 -10.30 6.15 12.54
CA ALA A 2 -9.03 6.78 12.88
C ALA A 2 -8.24 7.01 11.58
N TYR A 3 -7.89 8.25 11.31
CA TYR A 3 -7.07 8.61 10.15
C TYR A 3 -5.62 8.30 10.48
N ILE A 4 -5.03 7.37 9.75
CA ILE A 4 -3.62 7.00 9.90
C ILE A 4 -2.84 7.63 8.76
N LEU A 5 -1.82 8.42 9.09
CA LEU A 5 -0.88 8.96 8.10
C LEU A 5 -0.19 7.82 7.33
N ASN A 6 -0.20 7.93 6.00
CA ASN A 6 0.48 6.98 5.13
C ASN A 6 2.01 7.01 5.39
N ASN A 7 2.69 5.88 5.17
CA ASN A 7 4.13 5.74 5.38
C ASN A 7 4.96 6.83 4.67
N ARG A 8 4.59 7.20 3.44
CA ARG A 8 5.23 8.30 2.69
C ARG A 8 5.09 9.65 3.39
N LYS A 9 3.91 9.94 3.93
CA LYS A 9 3.65 11.18 4.64
C LYS A 9 4.43 11.24 5.95
N LYS A 10 4.51 10.12 6.68
CA LYS A 10 5.34 10.01 7.88
C LYS A 10 6.82 10.17 7.57
N GLN A 11 7.31 9.54 6.50
CA GLN A 11 8.67 9.71 6.04
C GLN A 11 8.98 11.18 5.74
N SER A 12 8.13 11.84 4.96
CA SER A 12 8.29 13.25 4.59
C SER A 12 8.26 14.17 5.83
N LEU A 13 7.33 13.92 6.75
CA LEU A 13 7.21 14.66 8.00
C LEU A 13 8.50 14.58 8.84
N PHE A 14 8.98 13.36 9.11
CA PHE A 14 10.16 13.16 9.95
C PHE A 14 11.44 13.65 9.28
N SER A 15 11.60 13.44 7.98
CA SER A 15 12.76 13.92 7.24
C SER A 15 12.82 15.44 7.15
N GLN A 16 11.70 16.13 6.97
CA GLN A 16 11.65 17.60 6.97
C GLN A 16 11.96 18.17 8.35
N LEU A 17 11.37 17.60 9.41
CA LEU A 17 11.65 18.02 10.77
C LEU A 17 13.13 17.82 11.14
N GLU A 18 13.69 16.66 10.80
CA GLU A 18 15.12 16.37 10.97
C GLU A 18 15.99 17.46 10.32
N MET A 19 15.81 17.69 9.01
CA MET A 19 16.59 18.67 8.25
C MET A 19 16.50 20.08 8.84
N LEU A 20 15.30 20.49 9.27
CA LEU A 20 15.09 21.82 9.84
C LEU A 20 15.75 21.96 11.22
N LEU A 21 15.69 20.92 12.05
CA LEU A 21 16.36 20.92 13.36
C LEU A 21 17.90 20.86 13.22
N GLU A 22 18.41 20.09 12.26
CA GLU A 22 19.85 20.07 11.96
C GLU A 22 20.37 21.41 11.43
N SER A 23 19.52 22.16 10.72
CA SER A 23 19.89 23.54 10.31
C SER A 23 19.89 24.54 11.46
N GLY A 24 19.58 24.10 12.69
CA GLY A 24 19.60 24.97 13.89
C GLY A 24 18.30 25.75 14.11
N LEU A 25 17.22 25.43 13.37
CA LEU A 25 15.92 26.02 13.67
C LEU A 25 15.36 25.49 15.00
N ASP A 26 14.69 26.39 15.71
CA ASP A 26 13.91 26.03 16.89
C ASP A 26 12.78 25.06 16.53
N PHE A 27 12.49 24.13 17.43
CA PHE A 27 11.48 23.08 17.20
C PHE A 27 10.13 23.63 16.76
N SER A 28 9.64 24.69 17.42
CA SER A 28 8.34 25.29 17.10
C SER A 28 8.29 25.87 15.68
N ARG A 29 9.37 26.46 15.22
CA ARG A 29 9.48 26.97 13.83
C ARG A 29 9.59 25.85 12.82
N ALA A 30 10.43 24.84 13.10
CA ALA A 30 10.61 23.68 12.26
C ALA A 30 9.28 22.93 12.08
N PHE A 31 8.57 22.68 13.17
CA PHE A 31 7.29 21.96 13.13
C PHE A 31 6.22 22.75 12.37
N ARG A 32 6.12 24.07 12.59
CA ARG A 32 5.18 24.94 11.86
C ARG A 32 5.45 24.95 10.36
N LEU A 33 6.72 25.02 9.94
CA LEU A 33 7.10 24.97 8.52
C LEU A 33 6.72 23.62 7.90
N THR A 34 6.93 22.53 8.62
CA THR A 34 6.57 21.19 8.14
C THR A 34 5.05 21.05 7.97
N ILE A 35 4.26 21.59 8.90
CA ILE A 35 2.79 21.58 8.78
C ILE A 35 2.32 22.41 7.59
N SER A 36 2.93 23.56 7.32
CA SER A 36 2.50 24.43 6.22
C SER A 36 2.63 23.81 4.83
N GLY A 37 3.48 22.81 4.69
CA GLY A 37 3.65 22.02 3.45
C GLY A 37 2.77 20.78 3.37
N ALA A 38 1.95 20.48 4.39
CA ALA A 38 1.14 19.28 4.45
C ALA A 38 -0.25 19.48 3.79
N ASP A 39 -0.90 18.37 3.45
CA ASP A 39 -2.29 18.39 2.96
C ASP A 39 -3.25 18.90 4.05
N LYS A 40 -4.38 19.52 3.65
CA LYS A 40 -5.36 20.11 4.59
C LYS A 40 -5.78 19.17 5.74
N LYS A 41 -6.00 17.89 5.44
CA LYS A 41 -6.38 16.89 6.46
C LYS A 41 -5.25 16.57 7.43
N ASP A 42 -4.04 16.51 6.91
CA ASP A 42 -2.84 16.25 7.72
C ASP A 42 -2.50 17.47 8.58
N THR A 43 -2.69 18.66 8.01
CA THR A 43 -2.50 19.95 8.71
C THR A 43 -3.39 20.04 9.95
N GLU A 44 -4.66 19.67 9.88
CA GLU A 44 -5.58 19.71 11.00
C GLU A 44 -5.12 18.83 12.18
N ILE A 45 -4.66 17.61 11.86
CA ILE A 45 -4.17 16.67 12.87
C ILE A 45 -2.82 17.11 13.45
N LEU A 46 -1.91 17.53 12.57
CA LEU A 46 -0.59 17.96 12.99
C LEU A 46 -0.65 19.29 13.78
N SER A 47 -1.61 20.16 13.46
CA SER A 47 -1.79 21.40 14.25
C SER A 47 -2.28 21.10 15.66
N SER A 48 -3.16 20.12 15.85
CA SER A 48 -3.57 19.75 17.20
C SER A 48 -2.40 19.21 18.05
N VAL A 49 -1.51 18.40 17.44
CA VAL A 49 -0.28 17.94 18.10
C VAL A 49 0.66 19.11 18.40
N PHE A 50 0.76 20.07 17.49
CA PHE A 50 1.57 21.27 17.68
C PHE A 50 1.05 22.14 18.83
N ASP A 51 -0.25 22.35 18.89
CA ASP A 51 -0.89 23.15 19.96
C ASP A 51 -0.67 22.52 21.34
N ASP A 52 -0.74 21.19 21.45
CA ASP A 52 -0.40 20.46 22.66
C ASP A 52 1.06 20.70 23.08
N VAL A 53 2.00 20.70 22.13
CA VAL A 53 3.43 20.95 22.40
C VAL A 53 3.69 22.40 22.80
N VAL A 54 3.06 23.36 22.13
CA VAL A 54 3.18 24.80 22.47
C VAL A 54 2.59 25.09 23.86
N SER A 55 1.57 24.33 24.27
CA SER A 55 1.01 24.42 25.62
C SER A 55 1.90 23.83 26.72
N GLY A 56 3.09 23.31 26.37
CA GLY A 56 4.09 22.77 27.28
C GLY A 56 4.03 21.26 27.50
N GLN A 57 3.25 20.53 26.69
CA GLN A 57 3.30 19.07 26.71
C GLN A 57 4.51 18.56 25.92
N SER A 58 5.04 17.40 26.34
CA SER A 58 6.08 16.71 25.57
C SER A 58 5.52 16.22 24.24
N LEU A 59 6.36 16.28 23.19
CA LEU A 59 5.97 15.87 21.84
C LEU A 59 5.50 14.42 21.79
N TRP A 60 6.18 13.50 22.50
CA TRP A 60 5.78 12.11 22.51
C TRP A 60 4.39 11.89 23.14
N HIS A 61 4.01 12.65 24.16
CA HIS A 61 2.67 12.61 24.76
C HIS A 61 1.61 13.12 23.78
N ALA A 62 1.85 14.25 23.12
CA ALA A 62 0.96 14.79 22.09
C ALA A 62 0.76 13.80 20.94
N MET A 63 1.84 13.14 20.49
CA MET A 63 1.78 12.10 19.46
C MET A 63 1.02 10.84 19.94
N GLN A 64 1.21 10.43 21.20
CA GLN A 64 0.51 9.28 21.78
C GLN A 64 -1.01 9.48 21.85
N ARG A 65 -1.45 10.68 22.16
CA ARG A 65 -2.89 11.04 22.20
C ARG A 65 -3.50 11.08 20.81
N SER A 66 -2.70 11.40 19.82
CA SER A 66 -3.13 11.33 18.42
C SER A 66 -3.11 9.89 17.91
N VAL A 67 -4.28 9.37 17.53
CA VAL A 67 -4.44 8.00 16.99
C VAL A 67 -3.66 7.79 15.66
N THR A 68 -3.09 8.85 15.13
CA THR A 68 -2.40 8.90 13.84
C THR A 68 -1.00 8.28 13.88
N PHE A 69 -0.34 8.34 15.05
CA PHE A 69 1.02 7.85 15.24
C PHE A 69 1.04 6.45 15.84
N SER A 70 2.03 5.64 15.44
CA SER A 70 2.21 4.30 15.95
C SER A 70 3.00 4.29 17.27
N PRO A 71 2.92 3.19 18.05
CA PRO A 71 3.74 3.02 19.24
C PRO A 71 5.24 3.18 19.00
N LEU A 72 5.72 2.81 17.81
CA LEU A 72 7.09 3.04 17.40
C LEU A 72 7.42 4.53 17.28
N ASP A 73 6.52 5.31 16.66
CA ASP A 73 6.76 6.73 16.40
C ASP A 73 6.96 7.50 17.70
N TYR A 74 5.99 7.44 18.61
CA TYR A 74 6.10 8.17 19.87
C TYR A 74 7.12 7.56 20.83
N GLY A 75 7.41 6.26 20.74
CA GLY A 75 8.46 5.62 21.53
C GLY A 75 9.86 6.12 21.15
N VAL A 76 10.16 6.23 19.86
CA VAL A 76 11.45 6.75 19.38
C VAL A 76 11.58 8.24 19.67
N VAL A 77 10.52 9.01 19.45
CA VAL A 77 10.49 10.45 19.78
C VAL A 77 10.70 10.68 21.28
N LYS A 78 10.11 9.85 22.13
CA LYS A 78 10.33 9.90 23.59
C LYS A 78 11.80 9.78 23.93
N ILE A 79 12.49 8.79 23.36
CA ILE A 79 13.92 8.59 23.59
C ILE A 79 14.71 9.82 23.10
N GLY A 80 14.36 10.35 21.92
CA GLY A 80 15.00 11.55 21.36
C GLY A 80 14.82 12.77 22.23
N GLU A 81 13.64 12.98 22.81
CA GLU A 81 13.30 14.09 23.70
C GLU A 81 14.04 13.96 25.04
N GLU A 82 13.98 12.80 25.68
CA GLU A 82 14.64 12.53 26.98
C GLU A 82 16.18 12.56 26.90
N THR A 83 16.76 12.21 25.76
CA THR A 83 18.22 12.22 25.54
C THR A 83 18.74 13.51 24.92
N GLY A 84 17.87 14.46 24.53
CA GLY A 84 18.23 15.66 23.81
C GLY A 84 18.73 15.41 22.36
N ARG A 85 18.51 14.23 21.81
CA ARG A 85 18.95 13.83 20.48
C ARG A 85 17.80 13.70 19.49
N MET A 86 16.93 14.71 19.48
CA MET A 86 15.73 14.72 18.63
C MET A 86 16.05 14.55 17.13
N PRO A 87 17.06 15.22 16.53
CA PRO A 87 17.36 15.01 15.12
C PRO A 87 17.69 13.56 14.80
N TYR A 88 18.45 12.87 15.65
CA TYR A 88 18.78 11.46 15.47
C TYR A 88 17.56 10.55 15.54
N ALA A 89 16.64 10.80 16.46
CA ALA A 89 15.38 10.06 16.57
C ALA A 89 14.50 10.24 15.31
N LEU A 90 14.43 11.46 14.80
CA LEU A 90 13.67 11.77 13.58
C LEU A 90 14.31 11.14 12.34
N HIS A 91 15.65 11.16 12.25
CA HIS A 91 16.39 10.46 11.20
C HIS A 91 16.06 8.97 11.17
N PHE A 92 16.11 8.32 12.34
CA PHE A 92 15.77 6.90 12.45
C PHE A 92 14.36 6.61 11.95
N LEU A 93 13.35 7.45 12.30
CA LEU A 93 11.98 7.29 11.84
C LEU A 93 11.84 7.53 10.33
N ALA A 94 12.50 8.54 9.80
CA ALA A 94 12.51 8.84 8.36
C ALA A 94 13.07 7.65 7.57
N ASP A 95 14.21 7.12 7.98
CA ASP A 95 14.84 5.94 7.39
C ASP A 95 13.98 4.68 7.49
N TYR A 96 13.38 4.45 8.65
CA TYR A 96 12.47 3.32 8.87
C TYR A 96 11.32 3.34 7.86
N TYR A 97 10.65 4.49 7.71
CA TYR A 97 9.54 4.62 6.77
C TYR A 97 9.98 4.61 5.31
N ALA A 98 11.17 5.13 4.99
CA ALA A 98 11.77 5.02 3.65
C ALA A 98 11.99 3.56 3.26
N ARG A 99 12.60 2.76 4.14
CA ARG A 99 12.82 1.32 3.92
C ARG A 99 11.52 0.56 3.77
N LYS A 100 10.54 0.84 4.62
CA LYS A 100 9.21 0.22 4.57
C LYS A 100 8.48 0.50 3.26
N GLU A 101 8.57 1.72 2.75
CA GLU A 101 7.97 2.10 1.46
C GLU A 101 8.71 1.44 0.29
N ASN A 102 10.04 1.39 0.33
CA ASN A 102 10.86 0.71 -0.68
C ASN A 102 10.58 -0.80 -0.72
N GLN A 103 10.45 -1.45 0.42
CA GLN A 103 10.07 -2.87 0.50
C GLN A 103 8.70 -3.11 -0.15
N LYS A 104 7.71 -2.27 0.15
CA LYS A 104 6.38 -2.35 -0.47
C LYS A 104 6.47 -2.23 -2.00
N ARG A 105 7.26 -1.27 -2.50
CA ARG A 105 7.49 -1.10 -3.94
C ARG A 105 8.14 -2.31 -4.58
N MET A 106 9.16 -2.87 -3.95
CA MET A 106 9.85 -4.08 -4.44
C MET A 106 8.89 -5.26 -4.53
N LEU A 107 8.04 -5.48 -3.52
CA LEU A 107 7.06 -6.55 -3.51
C LEU A 107 6.03 -6.39 -4.65
N VAL A 108 5.49 -5.20 -4.84
CA VAL A 108 4.54 -4.91 -5.93
C VAL A 108 5.21 -5.13 -7.29
N SER A 109 6.44 -4.65 -7.46
CA SER A 109 7.20 -4.85 -8.71
C SER A 109 7.50 -6.32 -8.97
N ALA A 110 7.88 -7.09 -7.95
CA ALA A 110 8.17 -8.52 -8.08
C ALA A 110 6.92 -9.33 -8.45
N LEU A 111 5.75 -8.94 -7.95
CA LEU A 111 4.48 -9.62 -8.26
C LEU A 111 3.91 -9.24 -9.63
N SER A 112 4.35 -8.14 -10.23
CA SER A 112 3.84 -7.69 -11.53
C SER A 112 4.14 -8.69 -12.65
N TYR A 113 5.34 -9.28 -12.67
CA TYR A 113 5.70 -10.27 -13.70
C TYR A 113 4.85 -11.54 -13.62
N PRO A 114 4.73 -12.24 -12.48
CA PRO A 114 3.84 -13.39 -12.35
C PRO A 114 2.38 -13.07 -12.69
N ALA A 115 1.88 -11.89 -12.31
CA ALA A 115 0.51 -11.49 -12.62
C ALA A 115 0.27 -11.36 -14.13
N ILE A 116 1.17 -10.69 -14.86
CA ILE A 116 1.08 -10.54 -16.32
C ILE A 116 1.16 -11.92 -17.01
N THR A 117 2.12 -12.76 -16.60
CA THR A 117 2.29 -14.09 -17.17
C THR A 117 1.04 -14.95 -16.95
N LEU A 118 0.47 -14.92 -15.74
CA LEU A 118 -0.77 -15.63 -15.41
C LEU A 118 -1.95 -15.12 -16.23
N CYS A 119 -2.10 -13.82 -16.39
CA CYS A 119 -3.15 -13.23 -17.24
C CYS A 119 -3.05 -13.69 -18.69
N ILE A 120 -1.84 -13.72 -19.27
CA ILE A 120 -1.64 -14.19 -20.63
C ILE A 120 -1.95 -15.69 -20.74
N ALA A 121 -1.48 -16.51 -19.79
CA ALA A 121 -1.74 -17.93 -19.79
C ALA A 121 -3.24 -18.23 -19.68
N LEU A 122 -3.98 -17.53 -18.81
CA LEU A 122 -5.43 -17.66 -18.69
C LEU A 122 -6.15 -17.20 -19.96
N ALA A 123 -5.70 -16.13 -20.60
CA ALA A 123 -6.28 -15.67 -21.86
C ALA A 123 -6.13 -16.70 -22.97
N VAL A 124 -4.94 -17.28 -23.11
CA VAL A 124 -4.68 -18.34 -24.11
C VAL A 124 -5.51 -19.59 -23.79
N LEU A 125 -5.57 -20.00 -22.54
CA LEU A 125 -6.39 -21.15 -22.12
C LEU A 125 -7.88 -20.91 -22.43
N THR A 126 -8.40 -19.73 -22.09
CA THR A 126 -9.79 -19.36 -22.38
C THR A 126 -10.07 -19.35 -23.87
N PHE A 127 -9.16 -18.81 -24.68
CA PHE A 127 -9.28 -18.84 -26.13
C PHE A 127 -9.31 -20.27 -26.69
N MET A 128 -8.42 -21.14 -26.21
CA MET A 128 -8.40 -22.54 -26.61
C MET A 128 -9.74 -23.25 -26.29
N LEU A 129 -10.26 -23.04 -25.07
CA LEU A 129 -11.49 -23.66 -24.66
C LEU A 129 -12.75 -23.07 -25.33
N ALA A 130 -12.76 -21.77 -25.61
CA ALA A 130 -13.92 -21.10 -26.19
C ALA A 130 -14.02 -21.21 -27.72
N VAL A 131 -12.88 -21.33 -28.40
CA VAL A 131 -12.83 -21.29 -29.87
C VAL A 131 -12.38 -22.63 -30.46
N VAL A 132 -11.27 -23.16 -29.98
CA VAL A 132 -10.65 -24.34 -30.58
C VAL A 132 -11.45 -25.63 -30.26
N VAL A 133 -11.84 -25.78 -29.01
CA VAL A 133 -12.61 -26.97 -28.57
C VAL A 133 -13.93 -27.11 -29.35
N PRO A 134 -14.81 -26.07 -29.46
CA PRO A 134 -16.06 -26.22 -30.23
C PRO A 134 -15.83 -26.39 -31.73
N MET A 135 -14.72 -25.84 -32.28
CA MET A 135 -14.37 -26.10 -33.67
C MET A 135 -14.11 -27.58 -33.93
N PHE A 136 -13.38 -28.23 -33.05
CA PHE A 136 -13.19 -29.71 -33.15
C PHE A 136 -14.48 -30.48 -32.88
N GLN A 137 -15.32 -30.03 -31.97
CA GLN A 137 -16.61 -30.66 -31.68
C GLN A 137 -17.48 -30.81 -32.95
N SER A 138 -17.59 -29.74 -33.74
CA SER A 138 -18.34 -29.71 -34.98
C SER A 138 -17.82 -30.68 -36.06
N VAL A 139 -16.51 -30.95 -36.03
CA VAL A 139 -15.87 -31.93 -36.96
C VAL A 139 -16.18 -33.37 -36.52
N TYR A 140 -16.09 -33.67 -35.22
CA TYR A 140 -16.40 -34.99 -34.68
C TYR A 140 -17.88 -35.38 -34.84
N GLU A 141 -18.80 -34.44 -34.62
CA GLU A 141 -20.24 -34.68 -34.87
C GLU A 141 -20.55 -35.03 -36.32
N ARG A 142 -19.83 -34.46 -37.28
CA ARG A 142 -19.96 -34.77 -38.72
C ARG A 142 -19.40 -36.14 -39.07
N MET A 143 -18.48 -36.70 -38.30
CA MET A 143 -17.84 -37.99 -38.51
C MET A 143 -18.56 -39.14 -37.76
N GLY A 144 -19.66 -38.85 -37.03
CA GLY A 144 -20.46 -39.86 -36.31
C GLY A 144 -19.78 -40.49 -35.10
N GLY A 145 -18.77 -39.83 -34.54
CA GLY A 145 -18.05 -40.28 -33.35
C GLY A 145 -18.64 -39.67 -32.05
N GLU A 146 -18.77 -40.50 -31.03
CA GLU A 146 -19.14 -40.02 -29.69
C GLU A 146 -17.96 -39.28 -29.04
N LEU A 147 -18.22 -38.13 -28.42
CA LEU A 147 -17.22 -37.34 -27.75
C LEU A 147 -16.71 -38.09 -26.50
N PRO A 148 -15.39 -38.14 -26.27
CA PRO A 148 -14.84 -38.68 -25.04
C PRO A 148 -15.37 -37.90 -23.82
N VAL A 149 -15.74 -38.61 -22.75
CA VAL A 149 -16.28 -38.03 -21.51
C VAL A 149 -15.39 -36.94 -20.92
N MET A 150 -14.07 -37.04 -21.11
CA MET A 150 -13.11 -36.02 -20.72
C MET A 150 -13.33 -34.65 -21.39
N THR A 151 -13.80 -34.64 -22.64
CA THR A 151 -14.07 -33.40 -23.40
C THR A 151 -15.34 -32.70 -22.84
N LEU A 152 -16.33 -33.46 -22.42
CA LEU A 152 -17.53 -32.91 -21.78
C LEU A 152 -17.24 -32.23 -20.45
N ILE A 153 -16.37 -32.81 -19.61
CA ILE A 153 -15.91 -32.20 -18.34
C ILE A 153 -15.17 -30.87 -18.60
N VAL A 154 -14.32 -30.84 -19.61
CA VAL A 154 -13.56 -29.62 -19.99
C VAL A 154 -14.51 -28.53 -20.50
N ILE A 155 -15.53 -28.85 -21.26
CA ILE A 155 -16.55 -27.91 -21.76
C ILE A 155 -17.39 -27.34 -20.59
N GLU A 156 -17.75 -28.17 -19.64
CA GLU A 156 -18.54 -27.74 -18.48
C GLU A 156 -17.69 -26.84 -17.54
N LEU A 157 -16.42 -27.16 -17.36
CA LEU A 157 -15.47 -26.35 -16.65
C LEU A 157 -15.20 -25.01 -17.36
N SER A 158 -15.17 -25.00 -18.70
CA SER A 158 -14.98 -23.78 -19.52
C SER A 158 -16.14 -22.80 -19.38
N LYS A 159 -17.36 -23.27 -19.16
CA LYS A 159 -18.54 -22.43 -18.92
C LYS A 159 -18.50 -21.73 -17.55
N ALA A 160 -17.76 -22.28 -16.59
CA ALA A 160 -17.56 -21.66 -15.28
C ALA A 160 -16.44 -20.61 -15.26
N LEU A 161 -15.49 -20.67 -16.18
CA LEU A 161 -14.33 -19.77 -16.28
C LEU A 161 -14.68 -18.28 -16.46
N PRO A 162 -15.65 -17.85 -17.28
CA PRO A 162 -16.00 -16.44 -17.39
C PRO A 162 -16.51 -15.83 -16.08
N TYR A 163 -17.15 -16.62 -15.23
CA TYR A 163 -17.59 -16.16 -13.90
C TYR A 163 -16.43 -15.96 -12.93
N ILE A 164 -15.37 -16.76 -13.05
CA ILE A 164 -14.15 -16.62 -12.24
C ILE A 164 -13.33 -15.42 -12.72
N GLY A 165 -13.23 -15.21 -14.04
CA GLY A 165 -12.52 -14.07 -14.64
C GLY A 165 -13.12 -12.70 -14.28
N THR A 166 -14.44 -12.59 -14.25
CA THR A 166 -15.13 -11.37 -13.82
C THR A 166 -14.98 -11.14 -12.31
N GLY A 167 -14.97 -12.21 -11.49
CA GLY A 167 -14.73 -12.09 -10.04
C GLY A 167 -13.32 -11.61 -9.70
N ILE A 168 -12.29 -12.07 -10.40
CA ILE A 168 -10.90 -11.65 -10.18
C ILE A 168 -10.68 -10.22 -10.72
N GLY A 169 -11.28 -9.87 -11.83
CA GLY A 169 -11.20 -8.52 -12.41
C GLY A 169 -11.82 -7.45 -11.49
N THR A 170 -12.97 -7.73 -10.90
CA THR A 170 -13.62 -6.82 -9.95
C THR A 170 -12.86 -6.72 -8.62
N ALA A 171 -12.30 -7.82 -8.13
CA ALA A 171 -11.47 -7.81 -6.92
C ALA A 171 -10.16 -7.02 -7.12
N GLY A 172 -9.53 -7.12 -8.29
CA GLY A 172 -8.33 -6.34 -8.64
C GLY A 172 -8.60 -4.85 -8.77
N CYS A 173 -9.77 -4.45 -9.28
CA CYS A 173 -10.16 -3.05 -9.42
C CYS A 173 -10.52 -2.39 -8.08
N VAL A 174 -10.96 -3.17 -7.08
CA VAL A 174 -11.30 -2.67 -5.74
C VAL A 174 -10.05 -2.52 -4.86
N LEU A 175 -8.95 -3.22 -5.17
CA LEU A 175 -7.69 -3.19 -4.42
C LEU A 175 -6.63 -2.24 -5.00
N ALA A 176 -6.86 -1.62 -6.15
CA ALA A 176 -6.00 -0.60 -6.77
C ALA A 176 -6.43 0.81 -6.39
#